data_5e845d02b53038680aac44c68f565633
#
_entry.id   5e845d02b53038680aac44c68f565633
#
_cell.length_a   1.000
_cell.length_b   1.000
_cell.length_c   1.000
_cell.angle_alpha   90.00
_cell.angle_beta   90.00
_cell.angle_gamma   90.00
#
_symmetry.space_group_name_H-M   'P 1'
#
loop_
_entity.id
_entity.type
_entity.pdbx_description
1 polymer ?
#
loop_
_entity_poly.entity_id
_entity_poly.type
_entity_poly.pdbx_seq_one_letter_code
_entity_poly.pdbx_strand_id
1 'polypeptide(L)'
;MSLRKIAHYFLVFFLGCFASQATHLKGGEITVKRISDKTLTYEFTLTTYTENNRANQDQGDVNFCFGDGTAIFKAKRCCGSPVDIGNGTMKNIYKIEYTYPAPALFYRVSVAIPNRNDGVRNITRSVEVPFYVETTFSINSGLGQNSTPLLLNPAVDLTAVIGQPFIHNPSAVDAEGDSLAYRLSVSKSGDYETCSSASRGLVAPNFRQPNEVATVPSSFTINSLNGDLIWNAPQEVGLYNCAFIIEEWRNGVKISETVRDMQIEVKDVDNKAPKITVPPDVCVQAGTFLSETILASDVLSKSGRLDPITIYSFGNVYAMDTVYAVKQPYATFSSSPKQTSPAVGVFKWQTACQHIRKETYDIFFKVEDNPPVNVGGGVKLVDSKIWKLRIIAPTVKGLKATIKSSTASALLTWNSYACALPNAKIIIFRKQAACNPVVNKICQTGMILTGFT
;
A
#
# COMPACT_ATOMS: atom_id res chain seq x y z
N MET A 1 -36.30 11.58 -75.75
CA MET A 1 -34.84 11.73 -75.39
C MET A 1 -34.68 11.61 -73.89
N SER A 2 -33.92 10.66 -73.50
CA SER A 2 -33.82 10.06 -72.16
C SER A 2 -33.13 10.96 -71.14
N LEU A 3 -33.84 11.32 -70.06
CA LEU A 3 -33.22 11.86 -68.87
C LEU A 3 -32.62 10.71 -68.07
N ARG A 4 -31.33 10.54 -68.21
CA ARG A 4 -30.54 9.62 -67.42
C ARG A 4 -30.65 9.98 -65.94
N LYS A 5 -31.19 9.06 -65.20
CA LYS A 5 -31.15 9.05 -63.74
C LYS A 5 -29.68 8.95 -63.30
N ILE A 6 -29.11 10.04 -62.87
CA ILE A 6 -27.87 10.05 -62.11
C ILE A 6 -28.22 9.54 -60.73
N ALA A 7 -27.97 8.25 -60.52
CA ALA A 7 -28.02 7.65 -59.18
C ALA A 7 -26.85 8.24 -58.41
N HIS A 8 -27.12 9.22 -57.56
CA HIS A 8 -26.19 9.65 -56.56
C HIS A 8 -26.08 8.52 -55.56
N TYR A 9 -25.04 7.71 -55.70
CA TYR A 9 -24.55 6.92 -54.58
C TYR A 9 -24.05 7.91 -53.53
N PHE A 10 -24.97 8.32 -52.67
CA PHE A 10 -24.59 8.84 -51.35
C PHE A 10 -23.97 7.64 -50.63
N LEU A 11 -22.66 7.47 -50.83
CA LEU A 11 -21.84 6.69 -49.94
C LEU A 11 -21.90 7.43 -48.60
N VAL A 12 -22.93 7.14 -47.82
CA VAL A 12 -22.95 7.46 -46.40
C VAL A 12 -21.81 6.66 -45.80
N PHE A 13 -20.65 7.29 -45.80
CA PHE A 13 -19.55 6.89 -44.95
C PHE A 13 -20.11 7.04 -43.55
N PHE A 14 -20.70 5.98 -43.02
CA PHE A 14 -20.88 5.80 -41.60
C PHE A 14 -19.45 5.80 -41.04
N LEU A 15 -18.92 6.98 -40.78
CA LEU A 15 -17.95 7.20 -39.75
C LEU A 15 -18.66 6.77 -38.46
N GLY A 16 -18.62 5.49 -38.20
CA GLY A 16 -18.83 4.99 -36.86
C GLY A 16 -17.80 5.73 -36.02
N CYS A 17 -18.18 6.81 -35.40
CA CYS A 17 -17.51 7.27 -34.20
C CYS A 17 -17.60 6.08 -33.27
N PHE A 18 -16.61 5.19 -33.30
CA PHE A 18 -16.27 4.41 -32.15
C PHE A 18 -15.94 5.47 -31.11
N ALA A 19 -16.94 5.82 -30.29
CA ALA A 19 -16.67 6.51 -29.05
C ALA A 19 -15.67 5.60 -28.34
N SER A 20 -14.40 5.92 -28.47
CA SER A 20 -13.36 5.34 -27.65
C SER A 20 -13.77 5.66 -26.23
N GLN A 21 -14.33 4.68 -25.55
CA GLN A 21 -14.67 4.80 -24.13
C GLN A 21 -13.32 4.82 -23.42
N ALA A 22 -12.77 6.03 -23.32
CA ALA A 22 -11.61 6.24 -22.49
C ALA A 22 -12.01 5.91 -21.04
N THR A 23 -11.41 4.88 -20.47
CA THR A 23 -11.78 4.36 -19.15
C THR A 23 -11.39 5.30 -17.99
N HIS A 24 -10.75 6.44 -18.28
CA HIS A 24 -10.26 7.44 -17.31
C HIS A 24 -9.65 6.80 -16.05
N LEU A 25 -8.77 5.85 -16.30
CA LEU A 25 -8.16 5.03 -15.26
C LEU A 25 -7.02 5.80 -14.59
N LYS A 26 -7.14 6.01 -13.29
CA LYS A 26 -6.15 6.73 -12.47
C LYS A 26 -5.11 5.82 -11.86
N GLY A 27 -5.36 4.52 -11.77
CA GLY A 27 -4.41 3.59 -11.19
C GLY A 27 -5.01 2.23 -10.86
N GLY A 28 -4.17 1.33 -10.36
CA GLY A 28 -4.61 0.02 -9.88
C GLY A 28 -3.47 -0.87 -9.41
N GLU A 29 -3.86 -1.97 -8.77
CA GLU A 29 -2.99 -3.04 -8.29
C GLU A 29 -3.72 -4.37 -8.25
N ILE A 30 -2.96 -5.48 -8.27
CA ILE A 30 -3.48 -6.84 -8.05
C ILE A 30 -2.90 -7.36 -6.73
N THR A 31 -3.76 -7.83 -5.83
CA THR A 31 -3.36 -8.55 -4.62
C THR A 31 -3.78 -10.02 -4.71
N VAL A 32 -3.00 -10.90 -4.08
CA VAL A 32 -3.19 -12.35 -4.12
C VAL A 32 -3.29 -12.87 -2.70
N LYS A 33 -4.38 -13.57 -2.39
CA LYS A 33 -4.63 -14.15 -1.07
C LYS A 33 -4.76 -15.66 -1.16
N ARG A 34 -4.00 -16.38 -0.35
CA ARG A 34 -4.17 -17.83 -0.21
C ARG A 34 -5.49 -18.14 0.49
N ILE A 35 -6.31 -19.02 -0.09
CA ILE A 35 -7.64 -19.37 0.45
C ILE A 35 -7.80 -20.87 0.76
N SER A 36 -6.80 -21.69 0.46
CA SER A 36 -6.86 -23.13 0.72
C SER A 36 -5.53 -23.64 1.28
N ASP A 37 -5.60 -24.48 2.32
CA ASP A 37 -4.46 -25.17 2.88
C ASP A 37 -4.15 -26.51 2.16
N LYS A 38 -5.12 -27.01 1.40
CA LYS A 38 -5.06 -28.33 0.74
C LYS A 38 -4.71 -28.25 -0.74
N THR A 39 -5.06 -27.15 -1.38
CA THR A 39 -4.88 -26.91 -2.82
C THR A 39 -4.11 -25.62 -3.05
N LEU A 40 -3.59 -25.45 -4.27
CA LEU A 40 -2.89 -24.23 -4.67
C LEU A 40 -3.92 -23.17 -5.15
N THR A 41 -4.96 -22.95 -4.33
CA THR A 41 -6.06 -22.04 -4.65
C THR A 41 -5.87 -20.69 -3.99
N TYR A 42 -6.01 -19.65 -4.80
CA TYR A 42 -5.83 -18.25 -4.42
C TYR A 42 -7.00 -17.41 -4.87
N GLU A 43 -7.37 -16.41 -4.09
CA GLU A 43 -8.25 -15.31 -4.48
C GLU A 43 -7.38 -14.17 -5.04
N PHE A 44 -7.68 -13.74 -6.24
CA PHE A 44 -7.05 -12.59 -6.90
C PHE A 44 -8.01 -11.42 -6.84
N THR A 45 -7.52 -10.29 -6.35
CA THR A 45 -8.29 -9.05 -6.29
C THR A 45 -7.57 -7.98 -7.11
N LEU A 46 -8.18 -7.57 -8.23
CA LEU A 46 -7.79 -6.33 -8.90
C LEU A 46 -8.57 -5.17 -8.27
N THR A 47 -7.86 -4.16 -7.83
CA THR A 47 -8.43 -2.87 -7.46
C THR A 47 -8.04 -1.85 -8.52
N THR A 48 -9.02 -1.13 -9.09
CA THR A 48 -8.76 -0.01 -9.99
C THR A 48 -9.38 1.28 -9.46
N TYR A 49 -8.77 2.39 -9.82
CA TYR A 49 -9.19 3.74 -9.47
C TYR A 49 -9.51 4.48 -10.76
N THR A 50 -10.76 4.95 -10.88
CA THR A 50 -11.23 5.66 -12.08
C THR A 50 -11.79 7.03 -11.71
N GLU A 51 -11.93 7.92 -12.68
CA GLU A 51 -12.62 9.17 -12.46
C GLU A 51 -14.11 8.94 -12.14
N ASN A 52 -14.67 9.79 -11.29
CA ASN A 52 -16.10 9.81 -11.00
C ASN A 52 -16.87 10.50 -12.15
N ASN A 53 -16.86 9.87 -13.32
CA ASN A 53 -17.59 10.33 -14.49
C ASN A 53 -18.50 9.19 -14.99
N ARG A 54 -19.81 9.43 -15.06
CA ARG A 54 -20.79 8.40 -15.42
C ARG A 54 -20.56 7.75 -16.79
N ALA A 55 -19.98 8.49 -17.73
CA ALA A 55 -19.66 7.94 -19.06
C ALA A 55 -18.54 6.90 -19.04
N ASN A 56 -17.74 6.83 -17.98
CA ASN A 56 -16.49 6.06 -17.93
C ASN A 56 -16.53 4.91 -16.91
N GLN A 57 -17.69 4.56 -16.38
CA GLN A 57 -17.85 3.53 -15.36
C GLN A 57 -18.02 2.12 -15.95
N ASP A 58 -17.94 1.95 -17.26
CA ASP A 58 -18.43 0.75 -17.95
C ASP A 58 -17.42 -0.42 -18.04
N GLN A 59 -16.32 -0.41 -17.27
CA GLN A 59 -15.50 -1.61 -17.15
C GLN A 59 -16.24 -2.62 -16.24
N GLY A 60 -17.28 -3.27 -16.77
CA GLY A 60 -18.08 -4.25 -16.05
C GLY A 60 -17.35 -5.54 -15.74
N ASP A 61 -16.34 -5.87 -16.54
CA ASP A 61 -15.47 -7.03 -16.38
C ASP A 61 -14.04 -6.77 -16.85
N VAL A 62 -13.11 -7.61 -16.42
CA VAL A 62 -11.69 -7.57 -16.77
C VAL A 62 -11.15 -8.96 -17.07
N ASN A 63 -10.08 -9.02 -17.83
CA ASN A 63 -9.42 -10.25 -18.22
C ASN A 63 -8.17 -10.50 -17.37
N PHE A 64 -8.15 -11.59 -16.60
CA PHE A 64 -6.98 -12.05 -15.85
C PHE A 64 -6.16 -13.04 -16.67
N CYS A 65 -4.84 -12.88 -16.63
CA CYS A 65 -3.85 -13.85 -17.10
C CYS A 65 -3.06 -14.38 -15.89
N PHE A 66 -3.11 -15.70 -15.66
CA PHE A 66 -2.51 -16.31 -14.46
C PHE A 66 -1.04 -16.71 -14.64
N GLY A 67 -0.50 -16.62 -15.84
CA GLY A 67 0.94 -16.81 -16.11
C GLY A 67 1.40 -18.26 -16.15
N ASP A 68 0.49 -19.21 -16.18
CA ASP A 68 0.74 -20.66 -16.28
C ASP A 68 0.47 -21.22 -17.70
N GLY A 69 0.21 -20.36 -18.66
CA GLY A 69 -0.09 -20.73 -20.05
C GLY A 69 -1.58 -20.98 -20.31
N THR A 70 -2.44 -20.80 -19.32
CA THR A 70 -3.89 -20.90 -19.51
C THR A 70 -4.46 -19.72 -20.29
N ALA A 71 -5.69 -19.88 -20.80
CA ALA A 71 -6.43 -18.82 -21.48
C ALA A 71 -6.86 -17.70 -20.51
N ILE A 72 -7.45 -16.65 -21.06
CA ILE A 72 -8.04 -15.55 -20.30
C ILE A 72 -9.17 -16.05 -19.39
N PHE A 73 -9.17 -15.55 -18.16
CA PHE A 73 -10.27 -15.71 -17.22
C PHE A 73 -10.93 -14.36 -16.96
N LYS A 74 -12.21 -14.28 -17.23
CA LYS A 74 -13.00 -13.06 -17.09
C LYS A 74 -13.55 -12.92 -15.68
N ALA A 75 -13.24 -11.80 -15.01
CA ALA A 75 -13.77 -11.44 -13.70
C ALA A 75 -14.74 -10.25 -13.82
N LYS A 76 -15.93 -10.38 -13.26
CA LYS A 76 -16.90 -9.29 -13.19
C LYS A 76 -16.59 -8.37 -12.01
N ARG A 77 -16.90 -7.08 -12.16
CA ARG A 77 -16.88 -6.12 -11.05
C ARG A 77 -17.82 -6.60 -9.94
N CYS A 78 -17.36 -6.53 -8.70
CA CYS A 78 -18.05 -7.11 -7.55
C CYS A 78 -18.02 -6.24 -6.30
N CYS A 79 -18.47 -6.82 -5.19
CA CYS A 79 -18.17 -6.41 -3.84
C CYS A 79 -18.68 -5.00 -3.49
N GLY A 80 -19.87 -4.65 -4.03
CA GLY A 80 -20.48 -3.34 -3.85
C GLY A 80 -19.79 -2.19 -4.59
N SER A 81 -18.81 -2.49 -5.47
CA SER A 81 -18.17 -1.46 -6.31
C SER A 81 -18.97 -1.18 -7.60
N PRO A 82 -18.85 0.01 -8.21
CA PRO A 82 -17.92 1.09 -7.85
C PRO A 82 -18.34 1.84 -6.59
N VAL A 83 -17.36 2.30 -5.80
CA VAL A 83 -17.55 3.09 -4.59
C VAL A 83 -16.84 4.42 -4.75
N ASP A 84 -17.53 5.53 -4.49
CA ASP A 84 -16.92 6.86 -4.43
C ASP A 84 -16.05 6.95 -3.17
N ILE A 85 -14.76 7.17 -3.36
CA ILE A 85 -13.77 7.29 -2.28
C ILE A 85 -13.26 8.73 -2.09
N GLY A 86 -13.92 9.69 -2.74
CA GLY A 86 -13.58 11.11 -2.69
C GLY A 86 -12.60 11.55 -3.79
N ASN A 87 -12.29 12.85 -3.83
CA ASN A 87 -11.39 13.48 -4.81
C ASN A 87 -11.70 13.11 -6.28
N GLY A 88 -13.00 12.98 -6.61
CA GLY A 88 -13.44 12.60 -7.94
C GLY A 88 -12.95 11.21 -8.36
N THR A 89 -12.84 10.28 -7.43
CA THR A 89 -12.28 8.95 -7.68
C THR A 89 -13.23 7.85 -7.24
N MET A 90 -13.48 6.92 -8.16
CA MET A 90 -14.24 5.69 -7.90
C MET A 90 -13.26 4.52 -7.71
N LYS A 91 -13.48 3.71 -6.69
CA LYS A 91 -12.79 2.43 -6.48
C LYS A 91 -13.61 1.30 -7.05
N ASN A 92 -13.01 0.51 -7.93
CA ASN A 92 -13.61 -0.69 -8.52
C ASN A 92 -12.86 -1.92 -8.04
N ILE A 93 -13.58 -3.01 -7.78
CA ILE A 93 -13.05 -4.28 -7.30
C ILE A 93 -13.52 -5.41 -8.22
N TYR A 94 -12.56 -6.24 -8.65
CA TYR A 94 -12.79 -7.46 -9.41
C TYR A 94 -12.11 -8.61 -8.69
N LYS A 95 -12.85 -9.68 -8.42
CA LYS A 95 -12.33 -10.84 -7.71
C LYS A 95 -12.53 -12.12 -8.53
N ILE A 96 -11.54 -12.99 -8.45
CA ILE A 96 -11.60 -14.31 -9.05
C ILE A 96 -10.76 -15.29 -8.24
N GLU A 97 -11.26 -16.51 -8.11
CA GLU A 97 -10.50 -17.62 -7.53
C GLU A 97 -9.88 -18.45 -8.65
N TYR A 98 -8.63 -18.87 -8.43
CA TYR A 98 -7.91 -19.72 -9.36
C TYR A 98 -7.06 -20.73 -8.61
N THR A 99 -7.02 -21.98 -9.12
CA THR A 99 -6.20 -23.08 -8.61
C THR A 99 -5.08 -23.39 -9.58
N TYR A 100 -3.84 -23.18 -9.15
CA TYR A 100 -2.67 -23.56 -9.96
C TYR A 100 -2.47 -25.06 -10.01
N PRO A 101 -2.03 -25.61 -11.16
CA PRO A 101 -1.85 -27.04 -11.32
C PRO A 101 -0.60 -27.59 -10.61
N ALA A 102 0.40 -26.73 -10.36
CA ALA A 102 1.67 -27.12 -9.75
C ALA A 102 2.32 -25.96 -8.98
N PRO A 103 3.23 -26.24 -8.03
CA PRO A 103 4.14 -25.23 -7.49
C PRO A 103 5.04 -24.64 -8.58
N ALA A 104 5.42 -23.36 -8.41
CA ALA A 104 6.41 -22.71 -9.25
C ALA A 104 7.23 -21.73 -8.42
N LEU A 105 8.43 -21.42 -8.88
CA LEU A 105 9.27 -20.42 -8.25
C LEU A 105 8.59 -19.06 -8.26
N PHE A 106 7.97 -18.70 -9.40
CA PHE A 106 7.11 -17.53 -9.53
C PHE A 106 6.03 -17.75 -10.57
N TYR A 107 4.82 -17.35 -10.23
CA TYR A 107 3.75 -17.07 -11.18
C TYR A 107 3.58 -15.56 -11.34
N ARG A 108 3.21 -15.13 -12.53
CA ARG A 108 2.91 -13.73 -12.83
C ARG A 108 1.45 -13.62 -13.23
N VAL A 109 0.66 -12.98 -12.38
CA VAL A 109 -0.72 -12.62 -12.69
C VAL A 109 -0.74 -11.22 -13.24
N SER A 110 -1.51 -10.98 -14.28
CA SER A 110 -1.62 -9.65 -14.89
C SER A 110 -3.03 -9.36 -15.39
N VAL A 111 -3.33 -8.07 -15.46
CA VAL A 111 -4.53 -7.53 -16.09
C VAL A 111 -4.11 -6.34 -16.94
N ALA A 112 -4.62 -6.30 -18.17
CA ALA A 112 -4.57 -5.13 -19.03
C ALA A 112 -5.99 -4.62 -19.27
N ILE A 113 -6.13 -3.28 -19.32
CA ILE A 113 -7.40 -2.60 -19.58
C ILE A 113 -7.18 -1.63 -20.73
N PRO A 114 -8.08 -1.60 -21.74
CA PRO A 114 -7.95 -0.66 -22.85
C PRO A 114 -7.86 0.79 -22.35
N ASN A 115 -6.98 1.55 -22.98
CA ASN A 115 -6.85 3.00 -22.85
C ASN A 115 -6.46 3.53 -21.47
N ARG A 116 -5.42 4.34 -21.43
CA ARG A 116 -5.12 5.26 -20.34
C ARG A 116 -5.83 6.60 -20.58
N ASN A 117 -5.78 7.48 -19.61
CA ASN A 117 -6.26 8.86 -19.79
C ASN A 117 -5.48 9.55 -20.92
N ASP A 118 -6.19 10.41 -21.66
CA ASP A 118 -5.55 11.26 -22.66
C ASP A 118 -4.69 12.35 -21.99
N GLY A 119 -3.69 12.84 -22.72
CA GLY A 119 -2.87 13.96 -22.28
C GLY A 119 -1.89 13.66 -21.15
N VAL A 120 -1.56 12.39 -20.88
CA VAL A 120 -0.50 12.04 -19.93
C VAL A 120 0.87 12.48 -20.50
N ARG A 121 1.54 13.38 -19.80
CA ARG A 121 2.74 14.09 -20.31
C ARG A 121 3.96 13.19 -20.49
N ASN A 122 4.06 12.14 -19.73
CA ASN A 122 5.23 11.25 -19.73
C ASN A 122 4.99 9.89 -20.42
N ILE A 123 3.91 9.78 -21.20
CA ILE A 123 3.61 8.63 -22.07
C ILE A 123 3.11 9.18 -23.41
N THR A 124 3.74 8.76 -24.51
CA THR A 124 3.32 9.22 -25.84
C THR A 124 2.00 8.60 -26.24
N ARG A 125 1.04 9.42 -26.72
CA ARG A 125 -0.30 8.99 -27.17
C ARG A 125 -1.01 8.12 -26.14
N SER A 126 -1.01 8.56 -24.90
CA SER A 126 -1.42 7.77 -23.74
C SER A 126 -2.82 7.15 -23.88
N VAL A 127 -3.77 7.80 -24.55
CA VAL A 127 -5.13 7.28 -24.81
C VAL A 127 -5.14 5.99 -25.66
N GLU A 128 -4.09 5.73 -26.44
CA GLU A 128 -3.95 4.51 -27.24
C GLU A 128 -3.16 3.41 -26.51
N VAL A 129 -2.68 3.71 -25.32
CA VAL A 129 -1.83 2.82 -24.53
C VAL A 129 -2.68 2.10 -23.48
N PRO A 130 -2.82 0.77 -23.55
CA PRO A 130 -3.49 0.01 -22.49
C PRO A 130 -2.83 0.21 -21.13
N PHE A 131 -3.65 0.31 -20.10
CA PHE A 131 -3.20 0.19 -18.73
C PHE A 131 -2.79 -1.25 -18.45
N TYR A 132 -1.74 -1.46 -17.66
CA TYR A 132 -1.26 -2.79 -17.31
C TYR A 132 -0.71 -2.84 -15.89
N VAL A 133 -1.17 -3.81 -15.12
CA VAL A 133 -0.61 -4.12 -13.80
C VAL A 133 -0.36 -5.61 -13.68
N GLU A 134 0.64 -5.95 -12.89
CA GLU A 134 1.04 -7.33 -12.64
C GLU A 134 1.44 -7.54 -11.19
N THR A 135 1.33 -8.78 -10.73
CA THR A 135 1.85 -9.25 -9.46
C THR A 135 2.54 -10.58 -9.69
N THR A 136 3.77 -10.70 -9.20
CA THR A 136 4.49 -11.98 -9.18
C THR A 136 4.52 -12.51 -7.77
N PHE A 137 4.33 -13.82 -7.60
CA PHE A 137 4.39 -14.46 -6.30
C PHE A 137 4.85 -15.92 -6.41
N SER A 138 5.47 -16.39 -5.35
CA SER A 138 6.02 -17.74 -5.28
C SER A 138 4.98 -18.73 -4.75
N ILE A 139 4.88 -19.88 -5.39
CA ILE A 139 4.18 -21.06 -4.86
C ILE A 139 5.22 -22.14 -4.56
N ASN A 140 5.85 -22.03 -3.40
CA ASN A 140 6.93 -22.93 -2.99
C ASN A 140 6.65 -23.47 -1.58
N SER A 141 6.50 -24.79 -1.46
CA SER A 141 6.22 -25.46 -0.18
C SER A 141 7.32 -25.24 0.86
N GLY A 142 8.58 -25.03 0.45
CA GLY A 142 9.71 -24.75 1.34
C GLY A 142 9.67 -23.37 1.99
N LEU A 143 8.91 -22.44 1.43
CA LEU A 143 8.74 -21.08 1.95
C LEU A 143 7.43 -20.91 2.76
N GLY A 144 6.57 -21.92 2.76
CA GLY A 144 5.27 -21.89 3.40
C GLY A 144 4.20 -21.16 2.57
N GLN A 145 3.06 -20.92 3.19
CA GLN A 145 1.96 -20.18 2.55
C GLN A 145 2.29 -18.70 2.49
N ASN A 146 1.75 -18.03 1.47
CA ASN A 146 1.93 -16.61 1.26
C ASN A 146 0.68 -15.95 0.66
N SER A 147 0.39 -14.75 1.15
CA SER A 147 -0.55 -13.79 0.56
C SER A 147 0.24 -12.53 0.28
N THR A 148 0.11 -11.94 -0.91
CA THR A 148 0.86 -10.71 -1.22
C THR A 148 0.42 -9.54 -0.36
N PRO A 149 1.25 -8.50 -0.16
CA PRO A 149 0.89 -7.37 0.67
C PRO A 149 -0.43 -6.70 0.28
N LEU A 150 -1.23 -6.32 1.28
CA LEU A 150 -2.45 -5.53 1.12
C LEU A 150 -2.11 -4.04 1.23
N LEU A 151 -2.60 -3.23 0.28
CA LEU A 151 -2.38 -1.79 0.24
C LEU A 151 -3.58 -1.08 0.86
N LEU A 152 -3.40 -0.54 2.08
CA LEU A 152 -4.50 0.04 2.85
C LEU A 152 -4.83 1.48 2.47
N ASN A 153 -3.85 2.26 1.98
CA ASN A 153 -4.09 3.61 1.47
C ASN A 153 -4.37 3.56 -0.03
N PRO A 154 -5.61 3.86 -0.46
CA PRO A 154 -5.97 3.83 -1.88
C PRO A 154 -5.25 4.94 -2.65
N ALA A 155 -5.13 4.76 -3.97
CA ALA A 155 -4.61 5.77 -4.88
C ALA A 155 -5.69 6.85 -5.16
N VAL A 156 -6.07 7.63 -4.15
CA VAL A 156 -7.10 8.68 -4.21
C VAL A 156 -6.52 10.09 -4.07
N ASP A 157 -5.42 10.22 -3.34
CA ASP A 157 -4.77 11.51 -3.06
C ASP A 157 -3.70 11.78 -4.13
N LEU A 158 -4.14 11.89 -5.38
CA LEU A 158 -3.27 11.94 -6.54
C LEU A 158 -3.10 13.35 -7.10
N THR A 159 -3.43 14.38 -6.31
CA THR A 159 -3.23 15.78 -6.72
C THR A 159 -1.97 16.33 -6.10
N ALA A 160 -1.11 16.87 -6.95
CA ALA A 160 0.09 17.62 -6.61
C ALA A 160 -0.09 19.10 -6.96
N VAL A 161 0.65 19.98 -6.31
CA VAL A 161 0.65 21.41 -6.61
C VAL A 161 2.06 21.86 -7.00
N ILE A 162 2.13 22.73 -8.01
CA ILE A 162 3.39 23.30 -8.48
C ILE A 162 4.20 23.87 -7.31
N GLY A 163 5.48 23.52 -7.26
CA GLY A 163 6.43 24.03 -6.26
C GLY A 163 6.24 23.50 -4.85
N GLN A 164 5.35 22.50 -4.65
CA GLN A 164 5.16 21.85 -3.35
C GLN A 164 5.51 20.36 -3.44
N PRO A 165 6.10 19.76 -2.40
CA PRO A 165 6.32 18.33 -2.37
C PRO A 165 4.99 17.57 -2.42
N PHE A 166 4.90 16.58 -3.31
CA PHE A 166 3.85 15.58 -3.33
C PHE A 166 4.33 14.33 -2.61
N ILE A 167 3.50 13.78 -1.74
CA ILE A 167 3.79 12.56 -0.97
C ILE A 167 2.64 11.58 -1.12
N HIS A 168 2.97 10.32 -1.45
CA HIS A 168 2.04 9.21 -1.40
C HIS A 168 2.71 8.00 -0.76
N ASN A 169 1.97 7.27 0.07
CA ASN A 169 2.43 6.00 0.67
C ASN A 169 1.30 4.97 0.53
N PRO A 170 1.55 3.75 0.04
CA PRO A 170 0.53 2.73 -0.12
C PRO A 170 0.00 2.17 1.20
N SER A 171 0.68 2.40 2.32
CA SER A 171 0.39 1.77 3.62
C SER A 171 0.25 0.26 3.47
N ALA A 172 1.26 -0.38 2.85
CA ALA A 172 1.23 -1.81 2.61
C ALA A 172 1.45 -2.58 3.90
N VAL A 173 0.68 -3.65 4.08
CA VAL A 173 0.79 -4.56 5.23
C VAL A 173 0.84 -5.99 4.75
N ASP A 174 1.65 -6.80 5.43
CA ASP A 174 1.79 -8.23 5.16
C ASP A 174 1.02 -9.05 6.19
N ALA A 175 0.39 -10.16 5.74
CA ALA A 175 -0.41 -11.03 6.59
C ALA A 175 0.42 -11.99 7.43
N GLU A 176 1.51 -12.47 6.89
CA GLU A 176 2.40 -13.45 7.49
C GLU A 176 3.52 -12.77 8.31
N GLY A 177 3.70 -11.46 8.17
CA GLY A 177 4.70 -10.65 8.86
C GLY A 177 6.04 -10.61 8.14
N ASP A 178 6.03 -10.72 6.82
CA ASP A 178 7.21 -10.62 5.97
C ASP A 178 7.72 -9.18 5.84
N SER A 179 9.00 -9.05 5.53
CA SER A 179 9.61 -7.74 5.34
C SER A 179 9.24 -7.15 3.99
N LEU A 180 8.84 -5.88 3.96
CA LEU A 180 8.51 -5.16 2.73
C LEU A 180 9.64 -4.22 2.33
N ALA A 181 9.88 -4.14 1.01
CA ALA A 181 10.78 -3.17 0.41
C ALA A 181 10.12 -2.53 -0.81
N TYR A 182 10.58 -1.33 -1.18
CA TYR A 182 9.92 -0.54 -2.22
C TYR A 182 10.95 -0.03 -3.23
N ARG A 183 10.56 0.00 -4.50
CA ARG A 183 11.37 0.62 -5.56
C ARG A 183 10.49 1.23 -6.64
N LEU A 184 10.99 2.27 -7.29
CA LEU A 184 10.36 2.82 -8.50
C LEU A 184 10.32 1.76 -9.61
N SER A 185 9.31 1.86 -10.44
CA SER A 185 9.14 1.06 -11.63
C SER A 185 8.75 1.95 -12.81
N VAL A 186 8.57 1.32 -13.96
CA VAL A 186 8.06 1.96 -15.17
C VAL A 186 6.57 1.65 -15.33
N SER A 187 5.78 2.59 -15.82
CA SER A 187 4.43 2.27 -16.27
C SER A 187 4.50 1.37 -17.49
N LYS A 188 3.68 0.33 -17.49
CA LYS A 188 3.67 -0.71 -18.52
C LYS A 188 2.39 -0.66 -19.36
N SER A 189 2.47 -1.26 -20.53
CA SER A 189 1.37 -1.56 -21.43
C SER A 189 1.35 -3.06 -21.72
N GLY A 190 0.20 -3.63 -21.99
CA GLY A 190 0.06 -5.05 -22.33
C GLY A 190 -1.15 -5.32 -23.20
N ASP A 191 -1.22 -6.52 -23.75
CA ASP A 191 -2.36 -6.99 -24.51
C ASP A 191 -3.50 -7.35 -23.56
N TYR A 192 -4.69 -6.83 -23.82
CA TYR A 192 -5.92 -7.10 -23.04
C TYR A 192 -6.80 -8.17 -23.66
N GLU A 193 -6.45 -8.66 -24.86
CA GLU A 193 -7.21 -9.65 -25.59
C GLU A 193 -6.65 -11.07 -25.45
N THR A 194 -5.36 -11.21 -25.15
CA THR A 194 -4.70 -12.52 -25.05
C THR A 194 -3.83 -12.66 -23.82
N CYS A 195 -3.59 -13.91 -23.38
CA CYS A 195 -2.64 -14.27 -22.32
C CYS A 195 -1.35 -14.89 -22.87
N SER A 196 -0.94 -14.54 -24.06
CA SER A 196 0.29 -15.07 -24.66
C SER A 196 1.56 -14.57 -23.92
N SER A 197 2.69 -15.21 -24.15
CA SER A 197 3.98 -14.73 -23.63
C SER A 197 4.35 -13.34 -24.17
N ALA A 198 3.79 -12.95 -25.31
CA ALA A 198 3.90 -11.60 -25.89
C ALA A 198 3.06 -10.56 -25.16
N SER A 199 2.06 -10.96 -24.38
CA SER A 199 1.22 -10.07 -23.55
C SER A 199 1.87 -9.68 -22.22
N ARG A 200 3.13 -10.06 -21.99
CA ARG A 200 3.93 -9.53 -20.88
C ARG A 200 4.01 -8.01 -20.99
N GLY A 201 3.78 -7.33 -19.87
CA GLY A 201 3.83 -5.87 -19.85
C GLY A 201 5.16 -5.33 -20.39
N LEU A 202 5.08 -4.58 -21.47
CA LEU A 202 6.17 -3.81 -22.01
C LEU A 202 6.18 -2.41 -21.42
N VAL A 203 7.34 -1.74 -21.41
CA VAL A 203 7.39 -0.34 -21.01
C VAL A 203 6.45 0.48 -21.91
N ALA A 204 5.61 1.31 -21.30
CA ALA A 204 4.71 2.19 -22.05
C ALA A 204 5.51 3.09 -23.02
N PRO A 205 4.97 3.41 -24.20
CA PRO A 205 5.70 4.13 -25.23
C PRO A 205 6.33 5.45 -24.74
N ASN A 206 7.65 5.56 -24.87
CA ASN A 206 8.46 6.71 -24.44
C ASN A 206 8.24 7.12 -22.96
N PHE A 207 7.87 6.18 -22.12
CA PHE A 207 7.73 6.44 -20.69
C PHE A 207 9.03 7.02 -20.11
N ARG A 208 8.90 8.08 -19.34
CA ARG A 208 9.93 8.65 -18.49
C ARG A 208 9.35 8.90 -17.10
N GLN A 209 10.20 8.99 -16.08
CA GLN A 209 9.70 9.35 -14.74
C GLN A 209 9.11 10.77 -14.75
N PRO A 210 8.13 11.08 -13.88
CA PRO A 210 7.47 12.39 -13.86
C PRO A 210 8.41 13.59 -13.81
N ASN A 211 9.53 13.49 -13.11
CA ASN A 211 10.53 14.56 -12.99
C ASN A 211 11.43 14.71 -14.23
N GLU A 212 11.42 13.75 -15.16
CA GLU A 212 12.31 13.75 -16.33
C GLU A 212 11.69 14.45 -17.56
N VAL A 213 10.41 14.81 -17.49
CA VAL A 213 9.71 15.48 -18.60
C VAL A 213 9.51 16.97 -18.39
N ALA A 214 9.72 17.49 -17.17
CA ALA A 214 9.70 18.91 -16.89
C ALA A 214 11.02 19.58 -17.30
N THR A 215 10.95 20.85 -17.70
CA THR A 215 12.12 21.65 -18.07
C THR A 215 12.94 22.08 -16.85
N VAL A 216 12.32 22.18 -15.69
CA VAL A 216 12.96 22.54 -14.42
C VAL A 216 13.25 21.27 -13.61
N PRO A 217 14.50 21.10 -13.14
CA PRO A 217 14.87 19.91 -12.35
C PRO A 217 14.03 19.75 -11.10
N SER A 218 13.59 18.53 -10.84
CA SER A 218 12.93 18.10 -9.60
C SER A 218 13.35 16.66 -9.28
N SER A 219 13.05 16.16 -8.08
CA SER A 219 13.36 14.77 -7.72
C SER A 219 12.08 13.96 -7.57
N PHE A 220 12.12 12.71 -8.07
CA PHE A 220 11.05 11.73 -7.92
C PHE A 220 11.65 10.45 -7.36
N THR A 221 11.32 10.12 -6.11
CA THR A 221 11.97 9.02 -5.37
C THR A 221 10.96 8.22 -4.56
N ILE A 222 11.30 6.98 -4.24
CA ILE A 222 10.59 6.19 -3.25
C ILE A 222 11.55 5.74 -2.15
N ASN A 223 11.12 5.86 -0.90
CA ASN A 223 11.90 5.33 0.21
C ASN A 223 11.77 3.80 0.23
N SER A 224 12.91 3.11 0.10
CA SER A 224 12.95 1.65 -0.02
C SER A 224 12.50 0.90 1.23
N LEU A 225 12.45 1.55 2.40
CA LEU A 225 12.12 0.93 3.67
C LEU A 225 10.69 1.19 4.14
N ASN A 226 10.09 2.32 3.76
CA ASN A 226 8.77 2.69 4.26
C ASN A 226 7.73 2.98 3.16
N GLY A 227 8.17 3.05 1.88
CA GLY A 227 7.27 3.23 0.75
C GLY A 227 6.79 4.66 0.50
N ASP A 228 7.39 5.67 1.15
CA ASP A 228 7.06 7.06 0.84
C ASP A 228 7.53 7.42 -0.57
N LEU A 229 6.59 7.57 -1.49
CA LEU A 229 6.79 8.10 -2.83
C LEU A 229 6.77 9.63 -2.75
N ILE A 230 7.87 10.27 -3.10
CA ILE A 230 8.04 11.72 -2.97
C ILE A 230 8.41 12.33 -4.32
N TRP A 231 7.63 13.31 -4.77
CA TRP A 231 7.98 14.18 -5.88
C TRP A 231 8.28 15.59 -5.33
N ASN A 232 9.55 15.97 -5.33
CA ASN A 232 10.00 17.23 -4.72
C ASN A 232 10.66 18.14 -5.79
N ALA A 233 9.96 19.09 -6.35
CA ALA A 233 8.52 19.34 -6.37
C ALA A 233 8.10 19.41 -7.83
N PRO A 234 6.87 19.08 -8.24
CA PRO A 234 6.44 19.23 -9.63
C PRO A 234 6.49 20.69 -10.07
N GLN A 235 6.83 20.92 -11.36
CA GLN A 235 7.04 22.25 -11.88
C GLN A 235 6.05 22.65 -12.98
N GLU A 236 5.35 21.69 -13.57
CA GLU A 236 4.45 21.92 -14.69
C GLU A 236 3.12 21.21 -14.49
N VAL A 237 2.03 21.93 -14.75
CA VAL A 237 0.64 21.40 -14.71
C VAL A 237 0.47 20.27 -15.72
N GLY A 238 -0.29 19.25 -15.36
CA GLY A 238 -0.64 18.15 -16.24
C GLY A 238 -0.83 16.82 -15.53
N LEU A 239 -1.08 15.78 -16.32
CA LEU A 239 -1.24 14.41 -15.88
C LEU A 239 0.08 13.66 -16.06
N TYR A 240 0.50 12.92 -15.04
CA TYR A 240 1.74 12.14 -15.05
C TYR A 240 1.48 10.75 -14.50
N ASN A 241 1.93 9.73 -15.23
CA ASN A 241 1.89 8.36 -14.75
C ASN A 241 3.18 8.00 -14.01
N CYS A 242 3.05 7.21 -12.98
CA CYS A 242 4.16 6.58 -12.29
C CYS A 242 3.77 5.17 -11.84
N ALA A 243 4.78 4.36 -11.61
CA ALA A 243 4.59 3.03 -11.05
C ALA A 243 5.70 2.74 -10.04
N PHE A 244 5.37 1.91 -9.05
CA PHE A 244 6.34 1.38 -8.10
C PHE A 244 5.99 -0.06 -7.73
N ILE A 245 6.96 -0.75 -7.18
CA ILE A 245 6.87 -2.14 -6.78
C ILE A 245 7.01 -2.24 -5.27
N ILE A 246 6.15 -3.04 -4.65
CA ILE A 246 6.28 -3.52 -3.30
C ILE A 246 6.82 -4.93 -3.38
N GLU A 247 8.03 -5.14 -2.86
CA GLU A 247 8.69 -6.43 -2.77
C GLU A 247 8.47 -7.02 -1.39
N GLU A 248 8.20 -8.31 -1.34
CA GLU A 248 8.01 -9.06 -0.10
C GLU A 248 9.14 -10.07 0.08
N TRP A 249 9.72 -10.10 1.28
CA TRP A 249 10.92 -10.84 1.59
C TRP A 249 10.76 -11.70 2.84
N ARG A 250 10.95 -13.01 2.70
CA ARG A 250 10.92 -13.99 3.79
C ARG A 250 12.29 -14.62 3.95
N ASN A 251 12.90 -14.44 5.15
CA ASN A 251 14.23 -14.98 5.46
C ASN A 251 15.30 -14.61 4.42
N GLY A 252 15.25 -13.39 3.87
CA GLY A 252 16.19 -12.90 2.86
C GLY A 252 15.92 -13.40 1.44
N VAL A 253 14.83 -14.14 1.21
CA VAL A 253 14.39 -14.58 -0.12
C VAL A 253 13.18 -13.72 -0.55
N LYS A 254 13.25 -13.16 -1.75
CA LYS A 254 12.11 -12.46 -2.33
C LYS A 254 11.03 -13.46 -2.74
N ILE A 255 9.80 -13.25 -2.29
CA ILE A 255 8.68 -14.17 -2.51
C ILE A 255 7.52 -13.55 -3.28
N SER A 256 7.41 -12.23 -3.32
CA SER A 256 6.44 -11.56 -4.19
C SER A 256 6.89 -10.18 -4.64
N GLU A 257 6.24 -9.68 -5.71
CA GLU A 257 6.30 -8.30 -6.18
C GLU A 257 4.89 -7.87 -6.58
N THR A 258 4.38 -6.82 -5.96
CA THR A 258 3.09 -6.21 -6.31
C THR A 258 3.35 -4.85 -6.95
N VAL A 259 2.85 -4.65 -8.17
CA VAL A 259 2.97 -3.37 -8.87
C VAL A 259 1.75 -2.51 -8.53
N ARG A 260 1.97 -1.24 -8.15
CA ARG A 260 0.98 -0.18 -8.20
C ARG A 260 1.36 0.78 -9.33
N ASP A 261 0.46 0.93 -10.31
CA ASP A 261 0.51 1.98 -11.33
C ASP A 261 -0.51 3.05 -10.96
N MET A 262 -0.13 4.32 -11.03
CA MET A 262 -0.99 5.43 -10.64
C MET A 262 -0.72 6.70 -11.46
N GLN A 263 -1.70 7.59 -11.50
CA GLN A 263 -1.62 8.87 -12.19
C GLN A 263 -1.65 10.01 -11.19
N ILE A 264 -0.71 10.94 -11.28
CA ILE A 264 -0.62 12.16 -10.49
C ILE A 264 -1.11 13.33 -11.35
N GLU A 265 -2.04 14.11 -10.84
CA GLU A 265 -2.50 15.35 -11.48
C GLU A 265 -1.82 16.55 -10.82
N VAL A 266 -1.00 17.28 -11.56
CA VAL A 266 -0.34 18.50 -11.08
C VAL A 266 -1.20 19.70 -11.44
N LYS A 267 -1.52 20.52 -10.44
CA LYS A 267 -2.34 21.75 -10.56
C LYS A 267 -1.58 22.99 -10.07
N ASP A 268 -2.01 24.14 -10.53
CA ASP A 268 -1.64 25.44 -9.94
C ASP A 268 -2.87 26.00 -9.21
N VAL A 269 -2.88 25.86 -7.91
CA VAL A 269 -3.99 26.28 -7.05
C VAL A 269 -3.49 27.02 -5.83
N ASP A 270 -4.36 27.90 -5.29
CA ASP A 270 -4.10 28.59 -4.03
C ASP A 270 -4.42 27.66 -2.85
N ASN A 271 -3.60 26.64 -2.67
CA ASN A 271 -3.67 25.74 -1.51
C ASN A 271 -2.28 25.30 -1.11
N LYS A 272 -2.09 24.92 0.15
CA LYS A 272 -0.86 24.33 0.67
C LYS A 272 -1.18 23.08 1.46
N ALA A 273 -0.33 22.05 1.31
CA ALA A 273 -0.50 20.80 2.03
C ALA A 273 -0.43 21.02 3.56
N PRO A 274 -1.37 20.44 4.31
CA PRO A 274 -1.34 20.44 5.77
C PRO A 274 -0.09 19.73 6.29
N LYS A 275 0.14 19.76 7.60
CA LYS A 275 1.28 19.11 8.27
C LYS A 275 0.77 18.17 9.36
N ILE A 276 1.31 16.96 9.41
CA ILE A 276 1.01 15.99 10.46
C ILE A 276 2.24 15.70 11.31
N THR A 277 2.04 15.57 12.62
CA THR A 277 3.05 15.20 13.60
C THR A 277 2.60 13.94 14.34
N VAL A 278 3.45 12.92 14.33
CA VAL A 278 3.25 11.66 15.05
C VAL A 278 4.23 11.56 16.21
N PRO A 279 3.94 10.74 17.23
CA PRO A 279 4.88 10.47 18.32
C PRO A 279 6.20 9.86 17.80
N PRO A 280 7.29 9.95 18.58
CA PRO A 280 8.49 9.20 18.29
C PRO A 280 8.22 7.69 18.24
N ASP A 281 8.96 6.96 17.40
CA ASP A 281 8.91 5.51 17.36
C ASP A 281 9.10 4.91 18.77
N VAL A 282 8.28 3.91 19.09
CA VAL A 282 8.24 3.38 20.45
C VAL A 282 8.34 1.86 20.46
N CYS A 283 8.93 1.34 21.53
CA CYS A 283 8.99 -0.07 21.83
C CYS A 283 8.44 -0.32 23.23
N VAL A 284 7.47 -1.22 23.30
CA VAL A 284 6.78 -1.55 24.56
C VAL A 284 6.72 -3.04 24.80
N GLN A 285 6.57 -3.43 26.06
CA GLN A 285 6.30 -4.83 26.42
C GLN A 285 4.83 -5.15 26.14
N ALA A 286 4.56 -6.38 25.73
CA ALA A 286 3.20 -6.88 25.63
C ALA A 286 2.46 -6.74 26.98
N GLY A 287 1.19 -6.32 26.94
CA GLY A 287 0.38 -5.96 28.10
C GLY A 287 0.37 -4.45 28.40
N THR A 288 1.17 -3.64 27.71
CA THR A 288 1.15 -2.17 27.85
C THR A 288 -0.10 -1.60 27.16
N PHE A 289 -0.79 -0.69 27.85
CA PHE A 289 -1.80 0.17 27.25
C PHE A 289 -1.12 1.41 26.66
N LEU A 290 -1.30 1.62 25.35
CA LEU A 290 -0.84 2.79 24.63
C LEU A 290 -2.00 3.77 24.46
N SER A 291 -1.71 5.06 24.64
CA SER A 291 -2.62 6.16 24.36
C SER A 291 -1.80 7.36 23.86
N GLU A 292 -1.83 7.59 22.56
CA GLU A 292 -0.99 8.58 21.90
C GLU A 292 -1.81 9.60 21.14
N THR A 293 -1.33 10.83 21.10
CA THR A 293 -1.97 11.94 20.42
C THR A 293 -1.26 12.24 19.10
N ILE A 294 -2.04 12.30 18.04
CA ILE A 294 -1.60 12.70 16.71
C ILE A 294 -2.08 14.15 16.48
N LEU A 295 -1.16 15.03 16.11
CA LEU A 295 -1.45 16.42 15.86
C LEU A 295 -1.33 16.74 14.38
N ALA A 296 -2.23 17.58 13.87
CA ALA A 296 -2.13 18.10 12.52
C ALA A 296 -2.50 19.57 12.47
N SER A 297 -1.90 20.30 11.55
CA SER A 297 -2.20 21.72 11.32
C SER A 297 -2.27 22.00 9.83
N ASP A 298 -3.21 22.84 9.45
CA ASP A 298 -3.23 23.39 8.10
C ASP A 298 -2.20 24.50 7.94
N VAL A 299 -1.80 24.74 6.69
CA VAL A 299 -0.80 25.75 6.32
C VAL A 299 -1.49 26.85 5.53
N LEU A 300 -1.29 28.09 5.96
CA LEU A 300 -1.88 29.26 5.26
C LEU A 300 -1.63 29.20 3.75
N SER A 301 -2.71 29.24 2.98
CA SER A 301 -2.69 29.39 1.51
C SER A 301 -2.01 30.71 1.11
N LYS A 302 -1.75 30.90 -0.18
CA LYS A 302 -1.19 32.18 -0.68
C LYS A 302 -2.11 33.38 -0.35
N SER A 303 -3.43 33.15 -0.31
CA SER A 303 -4.44 34.19 0.07
C SER A 303 -4.67 34.32 1.58
N GLY A 304 -3.92 33.58 2.41
CA GLY A 304 -4.01 33.66 3.88
C GLY A 304 -5.17 32.84 4.49
N ARG A 305 -5.69 31.82 3.78
CA ARG A 305 -6.77 30.97 4.27
C ARG A 305 -6.21 29.73 4.98
N LEU A 306 -6.90 29.29 6.02
CA LEU A 306 -6.77 27.95 6.60
C LEU A 306 -8.02 27.13 6.28
N ASP A 307 -7.84 25.89 5.91
CA ASP A 307 -8.90 24.96 5.60
C ASP A 307 -9.14 23.96 6.74
N PRO A 308 -10.37 23.47 6.94
CA PRO A 308 -10.61 22.38 7.88
C PRO A 308 -9.86 21.12 7.45
N ILE A 309 -9.33 20.37 8.40
CA ILE A 309 -8.53 19.18 8.16
C ILE A 309 -9.12 17.92 8.79
N THR A 310 -8.86 16.78 8.17
CA THR A 310 -9.29 15.46 8.65
C THR A 310 -8.06 14.57 8.79
N ILE A 311 -7.95 13.88 9.94
CA ILE A 311 -6.87 12.92 10.19
C ILE A 311 -7.41 11.51 10.00
N TYR A 312 -6.71 10.70 9.22
CA TYR A 312 -6.98 9.28 8.98
C TYR A 312 -5.85 8.44 9.54
N SER A 313 -6.16 7.19 9.90
CA SER A 313 -5.15 6.21 10.29
C SER A 313 -5.40 4.88 9.61
N PHE A 314 -4.32 4.23 9.16
CA PHE A 314 -4.33 2.92 8.50
C PHE A 314 -3.28 2.02 9.13
N GLY A 315 -3.54 0.72 9.17
CA GLY A 315 -2.63 -0.27 9.72
C GLY A 315 -3.35 -1.56 10.02
N ASN A 316 -2.64 -2.67 10.04
CA ASN A 316 -3.20 -3.97 10.38
C ASN A 316 -3.50 -4.15 11.87
N VAL A 317 -3.19 -3.15 12.69
CA VAL A 317 -3.51 -3.12 14.13
C VAL A 317 -4.99 -2.89 14.40
N TYR A 318 -5.76 -2.40 13.44
CA TYR A 318 -7.18 -2.13 13.55
C TYR A 318 -8.01 -3.36 13.18
N ALA A 319 -9.27 -3.37 13.64
CA ALA A 319 -10.22 -4.37 13.21
C ALA A 319 -10.46 -4.28 11.70
N MET A 320 -10.24 -5.36 11.00
CA MET A 320 -10.54 -5.51 9.58
C MET A 320 -10.95 -6.96 9.30
N ASP A 321 -11.85 -7.13 8.36
CA ASP A 321 -12.34 -8.46 7.96
C ASP A 321 -11.38 -9.13 6.97
N THR A 322 -10.15 -9.36 7.41
CA THR A 322 -9.14 -10.01 6.58
C THR A 322 -8.11 -10.75 7.43
N VAL A 323 -7.35 -11.66 6.79
CA VAL A 323 -6.20 -12.34 7.40
C VAL A 323 -5.05 -11.39 7.78
N TYR A 324 -5.08 -10.16 7.27
CA TYR A 324 -4.05 -9.15 7.53
C TYR A 324 -4.20 -8.47 8.90
N ALA A 325 -5.38 -8.55 9.53
CA ALA A 325 -5.57 -7.98 10.87
C ALA A 325 -4.75 -8.73 11.91
N VAL A 326 -4.21 -7.99 12.88
CA VAL A 326 -3.63 -8.59 14.09
C VAL A 326 -4.70 -9.38 14.85
N LYS A 327 -4.28 -10.23 15.79
CA LYS A 327 -5.21 -10.86 16.75
C LYS A 327 -5.72 -9.81 17.75
N GLN A 328 -6.94 -10.02 18.24
CA GLN A 328 -7.50 -9.14 19.29
C GLN A 328 -6.61 -9.10 20.54
N PRO A 329 -6.63 -8.01 21.33
CA PRO A 329 -7.44 -6.79 21.14
C PRO A 329 -6.87 -5.87 20.05
N TYR A 330 -7.76 -5.27 19.28
CA TYR A 330 -7.40 -4.33 18.21
C TYR A 330 -7.10 -2.93 18.77
N ALA A 331 -6.32 -2.16 18.01
CA ALA A 331 -6.19 -0.73 18.24
C ALA A 331 -7.46 0.02 17.81
N THR A 332 -7.61 1.23 18.33
CA THR A 332 -8.63 2.18 17.91
C THR A 332 -7.99 3.52 17.60
N PHE A 333 -8.55 4.22 16.63
CA PHE A 333 -8.22 5.60 16.32
C PHE A 333 -9.49 6.43 16.26
N SER A 334 -9.48 7.59 16.90
CA SER A 334 -10.59 8.53 16.91
C SER A 334 -10.11 9.93 16.52
N SER A 335 -10.77 10.52 15.54
CA SER A 335 -10.57 11.90 15.10
C SER A 335 -11.87 12.39 14.48
N SER A 336 -12.31 13.59 14.83
CA SER A 336 -13.47 14.20 14.17
C SER A 336 -13.10 14.60 12.74
N PRO A 337 -14.00 14.47 11.77
CA PRO A 337 -13.75 14.97 10.43
C PRO A 337 -13.81 16.51 10.40
N LYS A 338 -13.09 17.12 9.46
CA LYS A 338 -13.10 18.56 9.17
C LYS A 338 -12.91 19.45 10.43
N GLN A 339 -11.92 19.11 11.24
CA GLN A 339 -11.57 19.94 12.39
C GLN A 339 -10.91 21.23 11.93
N THR A 340 -11.14 22.30 12.70
CA THR A 340 -10.32 23.52 12.56
C THR A 340 -8.89 23.25 12.98
N SER A 341 -7.94 23.89 12.29
CA SER A 341 -6.52 23.78 12.64
C SER A 341 -6.21 24.47 14.00
N PRO A 342 -5.46 23.84 14.91
CA PRO A 342 -4.91 22.50 14.85
C PRO A 342 -5.93 21.39 15.16
N ALA A 343 -5.81 20.27 14.45
CA ALA A 343 -6.65 19.09 14.65
C ALA A 343 -5.96 18.03 15.50
N VAL A 344 -6.76 17.20 16.16
CA VAL A 344 -6.30 16.16 17.07
C VAL A 344 -6.91 14.82 16.71
N GLY A 345 -6.07 13.79 16.69
CA GLY A 345 -6.48 12.38 16.66
C GLY A 345 -5.91 11.64 17.87
N VAL A 346 -6.61 10.61 18.35
CA VAL A 346 -6.16 9.80 19.48
C VAL A 346 -6.10 8.33 19.09
N PHE A 347 -4.90 7.76 19.17
CA PHE A 347 -4.63 6.35 19.00
C PHE A 347 -4.66 5.66 20.37
N LYS A 348 -5.32 4.50 20.48
CA LYS A 348 -5.31 3.68 21.69
C LYS A 348 -5.16 2.22 21.35
N TRP A 349 -4.31 1.50 22.10
CA TRP A 349 -4.14 0.07 21.94
C TRP A 349 -3.77 -0.63 23.25
N GLN A 350 -4.56 -1.59 23.65
CA GLN A 350 -4.19 -2.54 24.71
C GLN A 350 -3.39 -3.66 24.05
N THR A 351 -2.07 -3.64 24.19
CA THR A 351 -1.21 -4.68 23.62
C THR A 351 -1.35 -5.99 24.40
N ALA A 352 -1.07 -7.13 23.76
CA ALA A 352 -1.15 -8.46 24.36
C ALA A 352 -0.03 -9.38 23.81
N CYS A 353 0.13 -10.54 24.42
CA CYS A 353 1.21 -11.48 24.07
C CYS A 353 1.19 -11.93 22.61
N GLN A 354 0.01 -12.07 22.01
CA GLN A 354 -0.14 -12.43 20.59
C GLN A 354 0.31 -11.35 19.61
N HIS A 355 0.61 -10.15 20.11
CA HIS A 355 1.16 -9.05 19.30
C HIS A 355 2.69 -9.02 19.29
N ILE A 356 3.36 -9.92 20.02
CA ILE A 356 4.83 -10.01 20.01
C ILE A 356 5.29 -10.50 18.65
N ARG A 357 6.11 -9.70 17.98
CA ARG A 357 6.77 -10.08 16.72
C ARG A 357 8.10 -9.36 16.56
N LYS A 358 8.90 -9.85 15.61
CA LYS A 358 10.24 -9.30 15.32
C LYS A 358 10.14 -7.95 14.62
N GLU A 359 9.25 -7.83 13.66
CA GLU A 359 9.01 -6.65 12.83
C GLU A 359 8.21 -5.60 13.60
N THR A 360 8.33 -4.33 13.20
CA THR A 360 7.50 -3.24 13.73
C THR A 360 6.06 -3.35 13.21
N TYR A 361 5.14 -2.75 13.95
CA TYR A 361 3.84 -2.34 13.43
C TYR A 361 4.00 -0.93 12.87
N ASP A 362 3.80 -0.80 11.58
CA ASP A 362 3.86 0.47 10.89
C ASP A 362 2.44 1.03 10.81
N ILE A 363 2.18 2.08 11.60
CA ILE A 363 0.88 2.74 11.67
C ILE A 363 0.99 4.02 10.85
N PHE A 364 0.24 4.05 9.77
CA PHE A 364 0.23 5.14 8.82
C PHE A 364 -0.84 6.16 9.22
N PHE A 365 -0.45 7.41 9.37
CA PHE A 365 -1.34 8.54 9.59
C PHE A 365 -1.29 9.49 8.39
N LYS A 366 -2.46 9.94 7.97
CA LYS A 366 -2.65 10.88 6.88
C LYS A 366 -3.52 12.04 7.36
N VAL A 367 -3.14 13.26 7.04
CA VAL A 367 -4.00 14.45 7.17
C VAL A 367 -4.39 14.93 5.78
N GLU A 368 -5.64 15.30 5.61
CA GLU A 368 -6.23 15.85 4.38
C GLU A 368 -6.90 17.19 4.72
N ASP A 369 -6.62 18.22 3.94
CA ASP A 369 -7.38 19.47 4.01
C ASP A 369 -8.72 19.37 3.24
N ASN A 370 -9.62 20.28 3.52
CA ASN A 370 -10.96 20.31 2.93
C ASN A 370 -11.30 21.72 2.46
N PRO A 371 -10.62 22.25 1.43
CA PRO A 371 -10.92 23.59 0.91
C PRO A 371 -12.32 23.66 0.32
N PRO A 372 -12.99 24.83 0.38
CA PRO A 372 -14.28 25.04 -0.24
C PRO A 372 -14.21 24.87 -1.76
N VAL A 373 -15.25 24.28 -2.37
CA VAL A 373 -15.29 23.99 -3.81
C VAL A 373 -15.16 25.27 -4.68
N ASN A 374 -15.64 26.40 -4.19
CA ASN A 374 -15.51 27.70 -4.86
C ASN A 374 -14.08 28.28 -4.84
N VAL A 375 -13.15 27.61 -4.18
CA VAL A 375 -11.74 28.00 -4.11
C VAL A 375 -10.89 26.90 -4.76
N GLY A 376 -10.27 27.20 -5.89
CA GLY A 376 -9.41 26.25 -6.61
C GLY A 376 -10.09 24.93 -6.97
N GLY A 377 -11.45 24.88 -7.06
CA GLY A 377 -12.19 23.67 -7.33
C GLY A 377 -12.25 22.67 -6.17
N GLY A 378 -11.92 23.10 -4.93
CA GLY A 378 -11.91 22.22 -3.75
C GLY A 378 -10.80 21.17 -3.76
N VAL A 379 -9.67 21.49 -4.39
CA VAL A 379 -8.50 20.58 -4.49
C VAL A 379 -7.92 20.33 -3.11
N LYS A 380 -8.04 19.11 -2.65
CA LYS A 380 -7.52 18.63 -1.38
C LYS A 380 -6.06 18.24 -1.49
N LEU A 381 -5.28 18.58 -0.48
CA LEU A 381 -3.88 18.18 -0.35
C LEU A 381 -3.68 17.36 0.91
N VAL A 382 -2.61 16.61 0.94
CA VAL A 382 -2.33 15.68 2.03
C VAL A 382 -0.88 15.79 2.52
N ASP A 383 -0.68 15.43 3.79
CA ASP A 383 0.61 15.03 4.35
C ASP A 383 0.43 13.71 5.10
N SER A 384 1.50 12.95 5.22
CA SER A 384 1.45 11.64 5.87
C SER A 384 2.72 11.29 6.61
N LYS A 385 2.57 10.46 7.64
CA LYS A 385 3.68 9.94 8.45
C LYS A 385 3.41 8.51 8.88
N ILE A 386 4.47 7.73 8.97
CA ILE A 386 4.46 6.41 9.60
C ILE A 386 4.97 6.55 11.02
N TRP A 387 4.26 5.97 11.96
CA TRP A 387 4.70 5.75 13.34
C TRP A 387 5.00 4.26 13.53
N LYS A 388 6.25 3.96 13.94
CA LYS A 388 6.70 2.59 14.14
C LYS A 388 6.59 2.18 15.61
N LEU A 389 5.86 1.09 15.82
CA LEU A 389 5.63 0.52 17.15
C LEU A 389 6.18 -0.90 17.18
N ARG A 390 7.03 -1.19 18.15
CA ARG A 390 7.54 -2.55 18.40
C ARG A 390 6.98 -3.11 19.68
N ILE A 391 6.45 -4.35 19.63
CA ILE A 391 5.96 -5.05 20.81
C ILE A 391 6.88 -6.23 21.10
N ILE A 392 7.50 -6.19 22.27
CA ILE A 392 8.43 -7.22 22.73
C ILE A 392 7.83 -8.05 23.86
N ALA A 393 8.43 -9.20 24.11
CA ALA A 393 8.07 -10.05 25.22
C ALA A 393 8.32 -9.33 26.56
N PRO A 394 7.42 -9.45 27.55
CA PRO A 394 7.66 -8.89 28.88
C PRO A 394 8.81 -9.60 29.57
N THR A 395 9.48 -8.91 30.49
CA THR A 395 10.56 -9.48 31.30
C THR A 395 10.03 -10.52 32.27
N VAL A 396 10.85 -11.54 32.56
CA VAL A 396 10.57 -12.51 33.63
C VAL A 396 10.62 -11.79 34.99
N LYS A 397 9.59 -11.97 35.82
CA LYS A 397 9.49 -11.35 37.14
C LYS A 397 9.73 -12.36 38.28
N GLY A 398 10.18 -11.88 39.41
CA GLY A 398 10.36 -12.68 40.61
C GLY A 398 11.46 -13.71 40.52
N LEU A 399 12.51 -13.47 39.69
CA LEU A 399 13.66 -14.36 39.62
C LEU A 399 14.36 -14.41 40.98
N LYS A 400 14.52 -15.62 41.51
CA LYS A 400 15.22 -15.93 42.76
C LYS A 400 16.22 -17.05 42.48
N ALA A 401 17.39 -16.95 43.09
CA ALA A 401 18.40 -18.00 43.10
C ALA A 401 18.61 -18.48 44.54
N THR A 402 18.40 -19.78 44.80
CA THR A 402 18.68 -20.40 46.08
C THR A 402 19.87 -21.35 45.89
N ILE A 403 20.96 -21.11 46.61
CA ILE A 403 22.16 -21.92 46.54
C ILE A 403 21.97 -23.20 47.38
N LYS A 404 22.22 -24.35 46.79
CA LYS A 404 22.31 -25.65 47.47
C LYS A 404 23.77 -26.02 47.63
N SER A 405 24.35 -25.70 48.80
CA SER A 405 25.78 -25.92 49.06
C SER A 405 26.18 -27.39 49.03
N SER A 406 25.29 -28.30 49.39
CA SER A 406 25.52 -29.75 49.39
C SER A 406 25.73 -30.34 47.97
N THR A 407 25.26 -29.67 46.94
CA THR A 407 25.34 -30.15 45.54
C THR A 407 26.06 -29.18 44.61
N ALA A 408 26.64 -28.12 45.17
CA ALA A 408 27.26 -27.01 44.36
C ALA A 408 26.34 -26.51 43.21
N SER A 409 25.03 -26.46 43.48
CA SER A 409 24.00 -26.08 42.52
C SER A 409 23.18 -24.88 42.97
N ALA A 410 22.57 -24.17 42.05
CA ALA A 410 21.61 -23.11 42.33
C ALA A 410 20.24 -23.48 41.75
N LEU A 411 19.20 -23.40 42.62
CA LEU A 411 17.81 -23.49 42.16
C LEU A 411 17.32 -22.11 41.77
N LEU A 412 16.91 -21.96 40.52
CA LEU A 412 16.29 -20.76 40.03
C LEU A 412 14.79 -20.92 40.01
N THR A 413 14.08 -19.95 40.58
CA THR A 413 12.63 -19.87 40.55
C THR A 413 12.20 -18.49 40.08
N TRP A 414 11.06 -18.42 39.44
CA TRP A 414 10.45 -17.16 38.98
C TRP A 414 8.94 -17.27 39.00
N ASN A 415 8.27 -16.11 38.92
CA ASN A 415 6.81 -16.08 38.80
C ASN A 415 6.34 -16.69 37.48
N SER A 416 5.08 -17.18 37.44
CA SER A 416 4.48 -17.61 36.18
C SER A 416 4.67 -16.55 35.08
N TYR A 417 5.18 -16.99 33.95
CA TYR A 417 5.49 -16.06 32.85
C TYR A 417 4.22 -15.57 32.17
N ALA A 418 4.08 -14.25 32.08
CA ALA A 418 2.84 -13.61 31.60
C ALA A 418 2.48 -13.96 30.13
N CYS A 419 3.47 -14.25 29.29
CA CYS A 419 3.30 -14.56 27.86
C CYS A 419 3.74 -16.00 27.52
N ALA A 420 3.24 -16.98 28.24
CA ALA A 420 3.49 -18.40 27.98
C ALA A 420 2.81 -18.87 26.68
N LEU A 421 3.28 -18.40 25.53
CA LEU A 421 2.84 -18.87 24.22
C LEU A 421 3.45 -20.25 23.92
N PRO A 422 2.85 -21.08 23.05
CA PRO A 422 3.32 -22.45 22.77
C PRO A 422 4.81 -22.55 22.40
N ASN A 423 5.37 -21.53 21.79
CA ASN A 423 6.78 -21.48 21.36
C ASN A 423 7.65 -20.56 22.21
N ALA A 424 7.15 -20.04 23.34
CA ALA A 424 7.94 -19.18 24.21
C ALA A 424 9.04 -19.99 24.90
N LYS A 425 10.26 -19.45 24.86
CA LYS A 425 11.44 -20.03 25.51
C LYS A 425 12.05 -19.03 26.47
N ILE A 426 12.36 -19.46 27.70
CA ILE A 426 13.17 -18.69 28.63
C ILE A 426 14.59 -19.22 28.51
N ILE A 427 15.52 -18.34 28.14
CA ILE A 427 16.94 -18.67 28.04
C ILE A 427 17.63 -18.14 29.30
N ILE A 428 18.39 -19.00 29.97
CA ILE A 428 19.13 -18.68 31.19
C ILE A 428 20.60 -18.53 30.82
N PHE A 429 21.17 -17.38 31.13
CA PHE A 429 22.59 -17.12 30.96
C PHE A 429 23.22 -16.96 32.34
N ARG A 430 24.42 -17.52 32.50
CA ARG A 430 25.22 -17.37 33.72
C ARG A 430 26.59 -16.78 33.40
N LYS A 431 27.18 -16.09 34.36
CA LYS A 431 28.55 -15.59 34.27
C LYS A 431 29.27 -15.85 35.60
N GLN A 432 30.53 -16.26 35.53
CA GLN A 432 31.40 -16.50 36.70
C GLN A 432 32.14 -15.21 37.04
N ALA A 433 31.47 -14.21 37.52
CA ALA A 433 32.00 -12.96 38.06
C ALA A 433 30.82 -12.04 38.46
N ALA A 434 31.11 -10.91 39.08
CA ALA A 434 30.08 -9.88 39.35
C ALA A 434 29.34 -9.50 38.04
N CYS A 435 28.05 -9.72 38.00
CA CYS A 435 27.20 -9.38 36.86
C CYS A 435 26.64 -7.98 37.03
N ASN A 436 27.14 -7.05 36.23
CA ASN A 436 26.40 -5.83 35.90
C ASN A 436 25.99 -5.94 34.44
N PRO A 437 24.85 -6.58 34.10
CA PRO A 437 24.37 -6.59 32.74
C PRO A 437 24.05 -5.17 32.35
N VAL A 438 24.75 -4.65 31.34
CA VAL A 438 24.35 -3.40 30.70
C VAL A 438 23.08 -3.71 29.90
N VAL A 439 21.94 -3.42 30.48
CA VAL A 439 20.66 -3.45 29.77
C VAL A 439 20.64 -2.21 28.88
N ASN A 440 21.17 -2.35 27.69
CA ASN A 440 21.09 -1.31 26.69
C ASN A 440 19.65 -1.26 26.16
N LYS A 441 18.97 -0.13 26.35
CA LYS A 441 17.67 0.31 25.78
C LYS A 441 16.58 -0.78 25.64
N ILE A 442 15.38 -0.43 26.03
CA ILE A 442 14.18 -1.29 26.11
C ILE A 442 13.90 -2.15 24.84
N CYS A 443 14.45 -1.75 23.70
CA CYS A 443 14.24 -2.43 22.40
C CYS A 443 15.41 -3.30 21.89
N GLN A 444 16.45 -3.46 22.65
CA GLN A 444 17.49 -4.42 22.25
C GLN A 444 17.03 -5.83 22.59
N THR A 445 16.61 -6.56 21.56
CA THR A 445 16.45 -8.02 21.64
C THR A 445 17.84 -8.66 21.59
N GLY A 446 18.43 -8.87 22.73
CA GLY A 446 19.73 -9.51 22.92
C GLY A 446 20.60 -8.76 23.91
N MET A 447 21.00 -9.43 24.99
CA MET A 447 22.10 -8.95 25.81
C MET A 447 23.39 -9.10 25.02
N ILE A 448 24.32 -8.14 25.15
CA ILE A 448 25.71 -8.36 24.75
C ILE A 448 26.27 -9.42 25.71
N LEU A 449 26.34 -10.64 25.23
CA LEU A 449 26.68 -11.83 26.05
C LEU A 449 28.19 -12.09 26.15
N THR A 450 29.01 -11.05 26.14
CA THR A 450 30.44 -11.21 26.27
C THR A 450 30.77 -11.84 27.64
N GLY A 451 31.24 -13.08 27.60
CA GLY A 451 31.63 -13.87 28.79
C GLY A 451 30.47 -14.52 29.55
N PHE A 452 29.30 -14.73 28.96
CA PHE A 452 28.22 -15.57 29.47
C PHE A 452 28.21 -16.95 28.80
N THR A 453 27.85 -17.95 29.57
CA THR A 453 27.62 -19.34 29.13
C THR A 453 26.17 -19.76 29.40
#